data_dd7b94624c6c63648411eb0c4e058f04
#
_entry.id   dd7b94624c6c63648411eb0c4e058f04
#
_cell.length_a   1.000
_cell.length_b   1.000
_cell.length_c   1.000
_cell.angle_alpha   90.00
_cell.angle_beta   90.00
_cell.angle_gamma   90.00
#
_symmetry.space_group_name_H-M   'P 1'
#
loop_
_entity.id
_entity.type
_entity.pdbx_description
1 polymer ?
#
loop_
_entity_poly.entity_id
_entity_poly.type
_entity_poly.pdbx_seq_one_letter_code
_entity_poly.pdbx_strand_id
1 'polypeptide(L)'
;AVLRCYLHAAALDGASMRDVLGWVARPADPAPVRILRAASGAAPGWAEELVAQSAADPRTRDSVWAGVRRAVDALADPRVLEACSPPAEQQFDTAAFLRGGGTLYLLGTTGAQLTVAPLITALVEDLVDAARRQAATMTGGRLDPPLTLLLDEAANIAPIPSLPNLLADGGGSGVTTVCVLQSLAQARARWGPAGADAMWDAATTKVVLGGLAHADDLSRISRLAGDIDDAVHTRSYGPSGPAGSVSPRRLPAMPVERLRTLPVGHAIVLARRTPPVHAVLTPWWAGPHADRIRDTLDRHTAAPESGAETAA
;
A
#
# COMPACT_ATOMS: atom_id res chain seq x y z
N ALA A 1 15.24 1.51 -18.31
CA ALA A 1 16.69 1.40 -18.62
C ALA A 1 17.47 2.56 -17.98
N VAL A 2 17.38 3.81 -18.48
CA VAL A 2 18.23 4.96 -18.07
C VAL A 2 18.23 5.19 -16.55
N LEU A 3 17.05 5.33 -15.93
CA LEU A 3 16.96 5.58 -14.48
C LEU A 3 17.63 4.48 -13.66
N ARG A 4 17.46 3.23 -14.04
CA ARG A 4 18.14 2.08 -13.42
C ARG A 4 19.66 2.24 -13.45
N CYS A 5 20.22 2.64 -14.60
CA CYS A 5 21.66 2.87 -14.76
C CYS A 5 22.15 4.02 -13.89
N TYR A 6 21.39 5.12 -13.81
CA TYR A 6 21.71 6.27 -12.95
C TYR A 6 21.70 5.90 -11.46
N LEU A 7 20.66 5.21 -11.00
CA LEU A 7 20.56 4.77 -9.60
C LEU A 7 21.69 3.80 -9.24
N HIS A 8 22.02 2.87 -10.13
CA HIS A 8 23.12 1.93 -9.92
C HIS A 8 24.48 2.64 -9.88
N ALA A 9 24.72 3.57 -10.80
CA ALA A 9 25.93 4.40 -10.78
C ALA A 9 26.04 5.19 -9.47
N ALA A 10 24.94 5.80 -9.03
CA ALA A 10 24.91 6.53 -7.76
C ALA A 10 25.22 5.63 -6.57
N ALA A 11 24.64 4.44 -6.51
CA ALA A 11 24.90 3.47 -5.43
C ALA A 11 26.35 3.00 -5.40
N LEU A 12 27.00 2.83 -6.57
CA LEU A 12 28.40 2.42 -6.66
C LEU A 12 29.40 3.52 -6.27
N ASP A 13 29.05 4.78 -6.51
CA ASP A 13 29.92 5.94 -6.25
C ASP A 13 29.61 6.66 -4.93
N GLY A 14 28.58 6.21 -4.20
CA GLY A 14 28.09 6.91 -2.99
C GLY A 14 27.43 8.25 -3.30
N ALA A 15 26.98 8.47 -4.54
CA ALA A 15 26.33 9.70 -4.96
C ALA A 15 24.89 9.78 -4.42
N SER A 16 24.40 10.99 -4.22
CA SER A 16 23.08 11.29 -3.68
C SER A 16 21.98 11.32 -4.76
N MET A 17 20.72 11.36 -4.35
CA MET A 17 19.59 11.61 -5.28
C MET A 17 19.68 12.99 -5.93
N ARG A 18 20.38 13.96 -5.32
CA ARG A 18 20.69 15.26 -5.91
C ARG A 18 21.58 15.11 -7.16
N ASP A 19 22.57 14.23 -7.08
CA ASP A 19 23.46 13.93 -8.22
C ASP A 19 22.70 13.25 -9.34
N VAL A 20 21.83 12.29 -9.00
CA VAL A 20 20.93 11.62 -9.96
C VAL A 20 20.05 12.62 -10.70
N LEU A 21 19.45 13.58 -9.99
CA LEU A 21 18.69 14.67 -10.62
C LEU A 21 19.56 15.50 -11.55
N GLY A 22 20.80 15.80 -11.16
CA GLY A 22 21.77 16.49 -12.00
C GLY A 22 22.03 15.76 -13.32
N TRP A 23 22.16 14.43 -13.28
CA TRP A 23 22.34 13.58 -14.48
C TRP A 23 21.07 13.52 -15.33
N VAL A 24 19.89 13.43 -14.70
CA VAL A 24 18.61 13.47 -15.42
C VAL A 24 18.41 14.80 -16.16
N ALA A 25 18.84 15.92 -15.56
CA ALA A 25 18.77 17.24 -16.17
C ALA A 25 19.79 17.40 -17.32
N ARG A 26 20.89 16.66 -17.30
CA ARG A 26 21.99 16.72 -18.28
C ARG A 26 22.26 15.35 -18.91
N PRO A 27 21.44 14.91 -19.88
CA PRO A 27 21.55 13.57 -20.48
C PRO A 27 22.92 13.23 -21.09
N ALA A 28 23.71 14.25 -21.43
CA ALA A 28 25.05 14.11 -22.00
C ALA A 28 26.17 14.04 -20.93
N ASP A 29 25.84 14.04 -19.64
CA ASP A 29 26.83 13.96 -18.57
C ASP A 29 27.54 12.60 -18.62
N PRO A 30 28.90 12.56 -18.76
CA PRO A 30 29.65 11.33 -18.88
C PRO A 30 29.84 10.61 -17.54
N ALA A 31 29.54 11.24 -16.41
CA ALA A 31 29.84 10.69 -15.09
C ALA A 31 29.18 9.33 -14.82
N PRO A 32 27.88 9.10 -15.07
CA PRO A 32 27.26 7.79 -14.83
C PRO A 32 27.90 6.68 -15.64
N VAL A 33 28.21 6.92 -16.91
CA VAL A 33 28.87 5.92 -17.78
C VAL A 33 30.27 5.60 -17.26
N ARG A 34 31.02 6.63 -16.86
CA ARG A 34 32.38 6.47 -16.31
C ARG A 34 32.35 5.62 -15.02
N ILE A 35 31.42 5.92 -14.12
CA ILE A 35 31.24 5.16 -12.88
C ILE A 35 30.93 3.68 -13.18
N LEU A 36 29.95 3.41 -14.05
CA LEU A 36 29.54 2.07 -14.41
C LEU A 36 30.66 1.26 -15.09
N ARG A 37 31.61 1.92 -15.80
CA ARG A 37 32.76 1.25 -16.42
C ARG A 37 33.90 1.00 -15.44
N ALA A 38 34.06 1.84 -14.44
CA ALA A 38 35.17 1.77 -13.49
C ALA A 38 34.87 0.87 -12.28
N ALA A 39 33.65 0.79 -11.83
CA ALA A 39 33.30 0.07 -10.61
C ALA A 39 33.23 -1.45 -10.84
N SER A 40 33.94 -2.22 -10.01
CA SER A 40 33.96 -3.68 -10.07
C SER A 40 32.60 -4.34 -9.77
N GLY A 41 31.73 -3.65 -9.05
CA GLY A 41 30.35 -4.08 -8.74
C GLY A 41 29.32 -3.68 -9.78
N ALA A 42 29.73 -3.07 -10.90
CA ALA A 42 28.79 -2.63 -11.93
C ALA A 42 28.13 -3.81 -12.66
N ALA A 43 26.83 -3.71 -12.89
CA ALA A 43 26.11 -4.70 -13.67
C ALA A 43 26.63 -4.74 -15.12
N PRO A 44 26.98 -5.92 -15.65
CA PRO A 44 27.53 -6.04 -17.00
C PRO A 44 26.57 -5.46 -18.06
N GLY A 45 27.11 -4.69 -18.99
CA GLY A 45 26.39 -4.12 -20.13
C GLY A 45 25.56 -2.85 -19.80
N TRP A 46 25.44 -2.43 -18.53
CA TRP A 46 24.62 -1.26 -18.19
C TRP A 46 25.25 0.07 -18.61
N ALA A 47 26.59 0.16 -18.67
CA ALA A 47 27.27 1.32 -19.21
C ALA A 47 26.97 1.47 -20.71
N GLU A 48 27.08 0.38 -21.47
CA GLU A 48 26.82 0.34 -22.91
C GLU A 48 25.35 0.61 -23.24
N GLU A 49 24.43 0.06 -22.42
CA GLU A 49 23.00 0.36 -22.53
C GLU A 49 22.73 1.86 -22.35
N LEU A 50 23.34 2.50 -21.36
CA LEU A 50 23.17 3.94 -21.12
C LEU A 50 23.75 4.77 -22.29
N VAL A 51 24.90 4.36 -22.82
CA VAL A 51 25.50 4.98 -24.03
C VAL A 51 24.56 4.84 -25.23
N ALA A 52 24.03 3.64 -25.49
CA ALA A 52 23.11 3.40 -26.59
C ALA A 52 21.83 4.27 -26.48
N GLN A 53 21.26 4.40 -25.29
CA GLN A 53 20.10 5.27 -25.06
C GLN A 53 20.42 6.75 -25.29
N SER A 54 21.62 7.20 -24.90
CA SER A 54 22.06 8.59 -25.08
C SER A 54 22.35 8.90 -26.54
N ALA A 55 22.81 7.91 -27.31
CA ALA A 55 23.13 8.01 -28.73
C ALA A 55 21.91 7.74 -29.66
N ALA A 56 20.76 7.40 -29.12
CA ALA A 56 19.54 7.16 -29.88
C ALA A 56 19.13 8.44 -30.68
N ASP A 57 18.27 8.26 -31.68
CA ASP A 57 17.73 9.40 -32.42
C ASP A 57 17.06 10.42 -31.47
N PRO A 58 17.05 11.71 -31.80
CA PRO A 58 16.60 12.76 -30.88
C PRO A 58 15.17 12.55 -30.35
N ARG A 59 14.24 12.05 -31.17
CA ARG A 59 12.83 11.84 -30.75
C ARG A 59 12.72 10.73 -29.73
N THR A 60 13.38 9.61 -29.99
CA THR A 60 13.41 8.44 -29.08
C THR A 60 14.10 8.83 -27.78
N ARG A 61 15.28 9.47 -27.86
CA ARG A 61 15.99 9.94 -26.67
C ARG A 61 15.13 10.88 -25.83
N ASP A 62 14.54 11.91 -26.42
CA ASP A 62 13.75 12.90 -25.69
C ASP A 62 12.50 12.26 -25.06
N SER A 63 11.88 11.28 -25.70
CA SER A 63 10.77 10.51 -25.17
C SER A 63 11.19 9.69 -23.93
N VAL A 64 12.35 9.01 -24.02
CA VAL A 64 12.90 8.24 -22.88
C VAL A 64 13.19 9.16 -21.70
N TRP A 65 13.87 10.29 -21.93
CA TRP A 65 14.19 11.24 -20.85
C TRP A 65 12.96 11.96 -20.29
N ALA A 66 11.92 12.19 -21.08
CA ALA A 66 10.64 12.66 -20.56
C ALA A 66 10.04 11.66 -19.56
N GLY A 67 10.14 10.37 -19.85
CA GLY A 67 9.74 9.30 -18.92
C GLY A 67 10.58 9.29 -17.65
N VAL A 68 11.91 9.42 -17.77
CA VAL A 68 12.83 9.47 -16.61
C VAL A 68 12.53 10.67 -15.74
N ARG A 69 12.40 11.87 -16.32
CA ARG A 69 12.04 13.10 -15.58
C ARG A 69 10.74 12.94 -14.80
N ARG A 70 9.71 12.35 -15.42
CA ARG A 70 8.43 12.09 -14.74
C ARG A 70 8.57 11.13 -13.56
N ALA A 71 9.43 10.13 -13.68
CA ALA A 71 9.66 9.17 -12.60
C ALA A 71 10.36 9.77 -11.37
N VAL A 72 11.12 10.85 -11.54
CA VAL A 72 11.82 11.56 -10.46
C VAL A 72 11.22 12.94 -10.14
N ASP A 73 10.05 13.26 -10.67
CA ASP A 73 9.40 14.57 -10.54
C ASP A 73 9.15 14.98 -9.09
N ALA A 74 8.86 14.00 -8.23
CA ALA A 74 8.73 14.23 -6.79
C ALA A 74 9.96 14.89 -6.15
N LEU A 75 11.15 14.60 -6.66
CA LEU A 75 12.41 15.14 -6.16
C LEU A 75 12.65 16.61 -6.60
N ALA A 76 11.77 17.18 -7.40
CA ALA A 76 11.79 18.61 -7.71
C ALA A 76 11.39 19.48 -6.50
N ASP A 77 10.62 18.91 -5.54
CA ASP A 77 10.39 19.58 -4.25
C ASP A 77 11.67 19.45 -3.38
N PRO A 78 12.27 20.58 -2.96
CA PRO A 78 13.50 20.57 -2.16
C PRO A 78 13.38 19.76 -0.87
N ARG A 79 12.21 19.74 -0.22
CA ARG A 79 11.97 19.00 1.03
C ARG A 79 11.97 17.49 0.78
N VAL A 80 11.39 17.04 -0.34
CA VAL A 80 11.41 15.64 -0.75
C VAL A 80 12.83 15.22 -1.12
N LEU A 81 13.55 16.07 -1.87
CA LEU A 81 14.94 15.82 -2.23
C LEU A 81 15.86 15.69 -1.01
N GLU A 82 15.68 16.58 -0.02
CA GLU A 82 16.42 16.54 1.25
C GLU A 82 16.13 15.23 2.01
N ALA A 83 14.86 14.88 2.15
CA ALA A 83 14.45 13.62 2.79
C ALA A 83 15.01 12.36 2.09
N CYS A 84 15.19 12.42 0.76
CA CYS A 84 15.76 11.33 -0.04
C CYS A 84 17.30 11.40 -0.18
N SER A 85 17.95 12.38 0.43
CA SER A 85 19.40 12.58 0.34
C SER A 85 20.00 12.87 1.73
N PRO A 86 19.68 12.07 2.76
CA PRO A 86 20.21 12.28 4.10
C PRO A 86 21.73 12.02 4.13
N PRO A 87 22.46 12.62 5.07
CA PRO A 87 23.85 12.26 5.38
C PRO A 87 23.98 10.77 5.67
N ALA A 88 25.15 10.19 5.46
CA ALA A 88 25.37 8.75 5.58
C ALA A 88 24.97 8.19 6.96
N GLU A 89 25.20 8.95 8.03
CA GLU A 89 24.84 8.60 9.41
C GLU A 89 23.35 8.66 9.72
N GLN A 90 22.56 9.29 8.85
CA GLN A 90 21.09 9.43 8.97
C GLN A 90 20.34 8.58 7.94
N GLN A 91 21.05 7.79 7.15
CA GLN A 91 20.41 6.91 6.17
C GLN A 91 19.56 5.85 6.87
N PHE A 92 18.38 5.58 6.30
CA PHE A 92 17.50 4.55 6.81
C PHE A 92 18.09 3.17 6.54
N ASP A 93 18.46 2.47 7.62
CA ASP A 93 18.92 1.08 7.54
C ASP A 93 17.73 0.12 7.65
N THR A 94 17.28 -0.39 6.51
CA THR A 94 16.17 -1.33 6.39
C THR A 94 16.40 -2.60 7.22
N ALA A 95 17.63 -3.11 7.27
CA ALA A 95 17.94 -4.33 8.01
C ALA A 95 17.92 -4.09 9.54
N ALA A 96 18.44 -2.97 9.99
CA ALA A 96 18.38 -2.57 11.40
C ALA A 96 16.92 -2.32 11.83
N PHE A 97 16.12 -1.67 10.97
CA PHE A 97 14.70 -1.44 11.23
C PHE A 97 13.94 -2.76 11.40
N LEU A 98 14.13 -3.73 10.53
CA LEU A 98 13.46 -5.04 10.60
C LEU A 98 13.83 -5.81 11.87
N ARG A 99 15.06 -5.66 12.39
CA ARG A 99 15.49 -6.28 13.64
C ARG A 99 15.03 -5.51 14.88
N GLY A 100 14.88 -4.20 14.75
CA GLY A 100 14.65 -3.30 15.89
C GLY A 100 13.19 -3.25 16.38
N GLY A 101 12.21 -3.77 15.64
CA GLY A 101 10.80 -3.76 16.03
C GLY A 101 10.18 -2.35 16.09
N GLY A 102 10.73 -1.41 15.33
CA GLY A 102 10.22 -0.04 15.23
C GLY A 102 8.95 0.10 14.37
N THR A 103 8.44 1.33 14.31
CA THR A 103 7.32 1.70 13.42
C THR A 103 7.77 2.83 12.50
N LEU A 104 7.59 2.64 11.20
CA LEU A 104 7.83 3.66 10.18
C LEU A 104 6.48 4.26 9.76
N TYR A 105 6.31 5.57 9.94
CA TYR A 105 5.14 6.31 9.49
C TYR A 105 5.46 7.03 8.18
N LEU A 106 4.72 6.71 7.13
CA LEU A 106 4.81 7.37 5.83
C LEU A 106 3.57 8.23 5.65
N LEU A 107 3.74 9.55 5.71
CA LEU A 107 2.66 10.51 5.65
C LEU A 107 2.70 11.24 4.31
N GLY A 108 1.54 11.29 3.64
CA GLY A 108 1.36 12.04 2.40
C GLY A 108 0.15 12.96 2.50
N THR A 109 0.33 14.25 2.22
CA THR A 109 -0.79 15.18 2.08
C THR A 109 -1.57 14.90 0.80
N THR A 110 -2.87 15.16 0.77
CA THR A 110 -3.75 14.90 -0.38
C THR A 110 -3.21 15.48 -1.69
N GLY A 111 -2.60 16.68 -1.65
CA GLY A 111 -2.02 17.32 -2.83
C GLY A 111 -0.70 16.69 -3.30
N ALA A 112 0.06 16.07 -2.41
CA ALA A 112 1.37 15.48 -2.73
C ALA A 112 1.29 13.97 -3.01
N GLN A 113 0.17 13.30 -2.69
CA GLN A 113 0.04 11.84 -2.77
C GLN A 113 0.46 11.28 -4.12
N LEU A 114 -0.06 11.80 -5.22
CA LEU A 114 0.26 11.30 -6.57
C LEU A 114 1.73 11.52 -6.95
N THR A 115 2.32 12.61 -6.49
CA THR A 115 3.70 12.98 -6.81
C THR A 115 4.71 12.13 -6.03
N VAL A 116 4.47 11.90 -4.73
CA VAL A 116 5.39 11.13 -3.86
C VAL A 116 5.12 9.63 -3.88
N ALA A 117 3.96 9.17 -4.37
CA ALA A 117 3.60 7.75 -4.41
C ALA A 117 4.68 6.83 -5.02
N PRO A 118 5.40 7.21 -6.08
CA PRO A 118 6.48 6.37 -6.61
C PRO A 118 7.62 6.14 -5.62
N LEU A 119 7.98 7.17 -4.82
CA LEU A 119 9.04 7.06 -3.81
C LEU A 119 8.59 6.19 -2.62
N ILE A 120 7.36 6.41 -2.13
CA ILE A 120 6.77 5.59 -1.07
C ILE A 120 6.67 4.13 -1.54
N THR A 121 6.21 3.91 -2.77
CA THR A 121 6.13 2.57 -3.35
C THR A 121 7.50 1.89 -3.41
N ALA A 122 8.53 2.60 -3.89
CA ALA A 122 9.89 2.07 -3.96
C ALA A 122 10.45 1.71 -2.57
N LEU A 123 10.23 2.56 -1.56
CA LEU A 123 10.65 2.29 -0.19
C LEU A 123 9.94 1.07 0.40
N VAL A 124 8.63 0.94 0.20
CA VAL A 124 7.87 -0.21 0.72
C VAL A 124 8.25 -1.51 0.01
N GLU A 125 8.46 -1.48 -1.32
CA GLU A 125 8.95 -2.64 -2.09
C GLU A 125 10.34 -3.08 -1.61
N ASP A 126 11.28 -2.15 -1.40
CA ASP A 126 12.61 -2.47 -0.85
C ASP A 126 12.51 -3.06 0.56
N LEU A 127 11.66 -2.50 1.41
CA LEU A 127 11.41 -3.01 2.76
C LEU A 127 10.85 -4.45 2.73
N VAL A 128 9.89 -4.73 1.84
CA VAL A 128 9.31 -6.07 1.66
C VAL A 128 10.36 -7.05 1.13
N ASP A 129 11.16 -6.64 0.16
CA ASP A 129 12.23 -7.48 -0.39
C ASP A 129 13.31 -7.77 0.65
N ALA A 130 13.71 -6.77 1.45
CA ALA A 130 14.63 -6.97 2.56
C ALA A 130 14.04 -7.92 3.62
N ALA A 131 12.75 -7.76 3.94
CA ALA A 131 12.03 -8.64 4.85
C ALA A 131 12.02 -10.09 4.36
N ARG A 132 11.75 -10.33 3.09
CA ARG A 132 11.79 -11.67 2.48
C ARG A 132 13.20 -12.27 2.47
N ARG A 133 14.23 -11.48 2.12
CA ARG A 133 15.64 -11.92 2.21
C ARG A 133 16.02 -12.31 3.64
N GLN A 134 15.64 -11.50 4.62
CA GLN A 134 15.91 -11.79 6.03
C GLN A 134 15.14 -13.04 6.50
N ALA A 135 13.86 -13.17 6.15
CA ALA A 135 13.04 -14.34 6.47
C ALA A 135 13.68 -15.64 5.96
N ALA A 136 14.24 -15.64 4.73
CA ALA A 136 14.90 -16.80 4.15
C ALA A 136 16.11 -17.28 4.96
N THR A 137 16.73 -16.44 5.76
CA THR A 137 17.86 -16.80 6.66
C THR A 137 17.42 -17.23 8.05
N MET A 138 16.13 -17.07 8.39
CA MET A 138 15.58 -17.42 9.72
C MET A 138 15.02 -18.83 9.75
N THR A 139 14.92 -19.38 10.95
CA THR A 139 14.32 -20.71 11.18
C THR A 139 12.86 -20.71 10.69
N GLY A 140 12.54 -21.68 9.82
CA GLY A 140 11.20 -21.78 9.23
C GLY A 140 10.92 -20.81 8.08
N GLY A 141 11.90 -20.05 7.61
CA GLY A 141 11.75 -19.13 6.46
C GLY A 141 10.81 -17.95 6.75
N ARG A 142 10.67 -17.56 8.01
CA ARG A 142 9.68 -16.57 8.45
C ARG A 142 10.32 -15.55 9.39
N LEU A 143 9.95 -14.26 9.21
CA LEU A 143 10.34 -13.18 10.12
C LEU A 143 9.74 -13.38 11.52
N ASP A 144 10.58 -13.16 12.53
CA ASP A 144 10.20 -13.06 13.93
C ASP A 144 11.02 -11.92 14.60
N PRO A 145 10.39 -10.84 15.03
CA PRO A 145 8.97 -10.49 14.89
C PRO A 145 8.54 -10.27 13.44
N PRO A 146 7.23 -10.46 13.11
CA PRO A 146 6.72 -10.24 11.77
C PRO A 146 6.68 -8.76 11.39
N LEU A 147 6.87 -8.46 10.10
CA LEU A 147 6.61 -7.14 9.53
C LEU A 147 5.11 -6.98 9.29
N THR A 148 4.51 -5.90 9.82
CA THR A 148 3.12 -5.55 9.54
C THR A 148 3.05 -4.30 8.68
N LEU A 149 2.39 -4.41 7.54
CA LEU A 149 2.09 -3.29 6.65
C LEU A 149 0.63 -2.86 6.86
N LEU A 150 0.43 -1.63 7.33
CA LEU A 150 -0.89 -1.00 7.45
C LEU A 150 -0.99 0.06 6.34
N LEU A 151 -1.61 -0.32 5.23
CA LEU A 151 -1.68 0.50 4.02
C LEU A 151 -3.05 1.19 3.96
N ASP A 152 -3.16 2.34 4.61
CA ASP A 152 -4.34 3.19 4.50
C ASP A 152 -4.31 3.93 3.15
N GLU A 153 -5.45 4.04 2.50
CA GLU A 153 -5.58 4.57 1.14
C GLU A 153 -4.54 4.00 0.15
N ALA A 154 -4.29 2.69 0.21
CA ALA A 154 -3.23 2.01 -0.53
C ALA A 154 -3.17 2.38 -2.02
N ALA A 155 -4.31 2.55 -2.67
CA ALA A 155 -4.39 2.90 -4.09
C ALA A 155 -3.85 4.31 -4.42
N ASN A 156 -3.82 5.22 -3.45
CA ASN A 156 -3.37 6.59 -3.63
C ASN A 156 -1.95 6.82 -3.10
N ILE A 157 -1.67 6.36 -1.88
CA ILE A 157 -0.42 6.66 -1.18
C ILE A 157 0.68 5.67 -1.56
N ALA A 158 0.37 4.38 -1.59
CA ALA A 158 1.33 3.32 -1.85
C ALA A 158 0.76 2.29 -2.84
N PRO A 159 0.64 2.63 -4.13
CA PRO A 159 0.10 1.73 -5.15
C PRO A 159 1.13 0.66 -5.53
N ILE A 160 1.49 -0.19 -4.59
CA ILE A 160 2.53 -1.21 -4.68
C ILE A 160 2.15 -2.22 -5.77
N PRO A 161 2.95 -2.39 -6.83
CA PRO A 161 2.63 -3.32 -7.91
C PRO A 161 2.55 -4.78 -7.42
N SER A 162 3.37 -5.15 -6.44
CA SER A 162 3.41 -6.50 -5.86
C SER A 162 2.29 -6.78 -4.86
N LEU A 163 1.43 -5.81 -4.51
CA LEU A 163 0.41 -5.95 -3.47
C LEU A 163 -0.52 -7.16 -3.64
N PRO A 164 -1.00 -7.53 -4.85
CA PRO A 164 -1.80 -8.74 -5.03
C PRO A 164 -1.05 -10.02 -4.59
N ASN A 165 0.23 -10.14 -4.94
CA ASN A 165 1.09 -11.26 -4.55
C ASN A 165 1.38 -11.23 -3.05
N LEU A 166 1.64 -10.04 -2.50
CA LEU A 166 1.94 -9.84 -1.09
C LEU A 166 0.78 -10.26 -0.18
N LEU A 167 -0.45 -9.99 -0.58
CA LEU A 167 -1.66 -10.47 0.10
C LEU A 167 -1.81 -12.00 0.01
N ALA A 168 -1.33 -12.62 -1.06
CA ALA A 168 -1.42 -14.05 -1.28
C ALA A 168 -0.37 -14.84 -0.50
N ASP A 169 0.89 -14.41 -0.51
CA ASP A 169 2.05 -15.18 -0.04
C ASP A 169 2.80 -14.56 1.16
N GLY A 170 2.62 -13.26 1.42
CA GLY A 170 3.37 -12.52 2.45
C GLY A 170 3.31 -13.15 3.83
N GLY A 171 2.17 -13.72 4.20
CA GLY A 171 1.99 -14.42 5.46
C GLY A 171 2.97 -15.57 5.69
N GLY A 172 3.41 -16.25 4.63
CA GLY A 172 4.41 -17.33 4.70
C GLY A 172 5.77 -16.83 5.17
N SER A 173 6.21 -15.69 4.69
CA SER A 173 7.49 -15.05 5.08
C SER A 173 7.40 -14.18 6.34
N GLY A 174 6.23 -14.09 7.00
CA GLY A 174 6.03 -13.25 8.17
C GLY A 174 5.73 -11.78 7.84
N VAL A 175 5.32 -11.50 6.60
CA VAL A 175 4.83 -10.17 6.20
C VAL A 175 3.30 -10.18 6.23
N THR A 176 2.72 -9.45 7.16
CA THR A 176 1.26 -9.32 7.31
C THR A 176 0.81 -8.01 6.70
N THR A 177 -0.18 -8.05 5.82
CA THR A 177 -0.66 -6.85 5.11
C THR A 177 -2.13 -6.58 5.44
N VAL A 178 -2.42 -5.35 5.88
CA VAL A 178 -3.75 -4.77 5.98
C VAL A 178 -3.85 -3.68 4.92
N CYS A 179 -4.72 -3.88 3.94
CA CYS A 179 -4.93 -2.95 2.83
C CYS A 179 -6.32 -2.32 2.97
N VAL A 180 -6.37 -0.99 3.08
CA VAL A 180 -7.62 -0.22 3.14
C VAL A 180 -7.84 0.46 1.81
N LEU A 181 -9.04 0.28 1.27
CA LEU A 181 -9.48 0.83 -0.01
C LEU A 181 -10.84 1.50 0.17
N GLN A 182 -11.05 2.61 -0.49
CA GLN A 182 -12.37 3.28 -0.49
C GLN A 182 -13.40 2.47 -1.31
N SER A 183 -12.96 1.76 -2.35
CA SER A 183 -13.80 0.89 -3.17
C SER A 183 -12.98 -0.13 -3.97
N LEU A 184 -13.60 -1.22 -4.40
CA LEU A 184 -12.99 -2.16 -5.35
C LEU A 184 -12.83 -1.54 -6.75
N ALA A 185 -13.62 -0.53 -7.11
CA ALA A 185 -13.41 0.22 -8.35
C ALA A 185 -12.05 0.94 -8.36
N GLN A 186 -11.63 1.50 -7.23
CA GLN A 186 -10.31 2.10 -7.07
C GLN A 186 -9.18 1.06 -7.24
N ALA A 187 -9.36 -0.14 -6.68
CA ALA A 187 -8.42 -1.24 -6.88
C ALA A 187 -8.33 -1.65 -8.37
N ARG A 188 -9.47 -1.79 -9.05
CA ARG A 188 -9.52 -2.09 -10.50
C ARG A 188 -8.82 -1.03 -11.35
N ALA A 189 -8.98 0.24 -11.00
CA ALA A 189 -8.31 1.34 -11.70
C ALA A 189 -6.78 1.29 -11.52
N ARG A 190 -6.29 0.83 -10.37
CA ARG A 190 -4.86 0.85 -10.04
C ARG A 190 -4.12 -0.43 -10.44
N TRP A 191 -4.68 -1.61 -10.15
CA TRP A 191 -4.06 -2.92 -10.41
C TRP A 191 -4.73 -3.70 -11.55
N GLY A 192 -5.66 -3.10 -12.25
CA GLY A 192 -6.49 -3.75 -13.25
C GLY A 192 -7.56 -4.66 -12.63
N PRO A 193 -8.55 -5.12 -13.44
CA PRO A 193 -9.61 -6.02 -12.95
C PRO A 193 -9.07 -7.31 -12.35
N ALA A 194 -8.13 -7.97 -13.03
CA ALA A 194 -7.53 -9.22 -12.55
C ALA A 194 -6.73 -9.05 -11.25
N GLY A 195 -5.97 -7.94 -11.11
CA GLY A 195 -5.24 -7.63 -9.88
C GLY A 195 -6.16 -7.35 -8.71
N ALA A 196 -7.24 -6.60 -8.92
CA ALA A 196 -8.24 -6.33 -7.89
C ALA A 196 -8.97 -7.60 -7.42
N ASP A 197 -9.31 -8.50 -8.35
CA ASP A 197 -9.91 -9.79 -8.01
C ASP A 197 -8.91 -10.69 -7.26
N ALA A 198 -7.65 -10.74 -7.68
CA ALA A 198 -6.60 -11.47 -6.98
C ALA A 198 -6.41 -10.96 -5.53
N MET A 199 -6.41 -9.63 -5.31
CA MET A 199 -6.36 -9.03 -3.97
C MET A 199 -7.56 -9.44 -3.13
N TRP A 200 -8.77 -9.39 -3.72
CA TRP A 200 -9.98 -9.79 -3.02
C TRP A 200 -9.95 -11.26 -2.61
N ASP A 201 -9.54 -12.15 -3.50
CA ASP A 201 -9.55 -13.59 -3.25
C ASP A 201 -8.44 -14.00 -2.27
N ALA A 202 -7.27 -13.37 -2.36
CA ALA A 202 -6.13 -13.62 -1.47
C ALA A 202 -6.38 -13.15 -0.03
N ALA A 203 -7.12 -12.05 0.17
CA ALA A 203 -7.39 -11.53 1.51
C ALA A 203 -8.12 -12.58 2.37
N THR A 204 -7.49 -13.01 3.46
CA THR A 204 -8.04 -14.03 4.36
C THR A 204 -9.19 -13.52 5.20
N THR A 205 -9.18 -12.23 5.47
CA THR A 205 -10.22 -11.52 6.22
C THR A 205 -10.59 -10.26 5.44
N LYS A 206 -11.88 -10.04 5.27
CA LYS A 206 -12.43 -8.86 4.62
C LYS A 206 -13.32 -8.13 5.60
N VAL A 207 -13.06 -6.84 5.81
CA VAL A 207 -13.88 -5.97 6.66
C VAL A 207 -14.60 -4.98 5.75
N VAL A 208 -15.91 -5.11 5.68
CA VAL A 208 -16.76 -4.28 4.81
C VAL A 208 -17.49 -3.26 5.67
N LEU A 209 -17.24 -1.98 5.39
CA LEU A 209 -17.88 -0.84 6.04
C LEU A 209 -19.10 -0.37 5.23
N GLY A 210 -19.97 0.40 5.85
CA GLY A 210 -21.11 1.02 5.16
C GLY A 210 -20.69 2.10 4.17
N GLY A 211 -21.65 2.54 3.33
CA GLY A 211 -21.41 3.62 2.37
C GLY A 211 -20.90 3.18 1.00
N LEU A 212 -20.73 1.89 0.74
CA LEU A 212 -20.41 1.38 -0.59
C LEU A 212 -21.58 1.67 -1.56
N ALA A 213 -21.26 2.16 -2.77
CA ALA A 213 -22.25 2.54 -3.76
C ALA A 213 -22.32 1.61 -4.99
N HIS A 214 -21.29 0.79 -5.24
CA HIS A 214 -21.24 -0.05 -6.43
C HIS A 214 -22.09 -1.30 -6.26
N ALA A 215 -23.16 -1.43 -7.05
CA ALA A 215 -24.16 -2.49 -6.91
C ALA A 215 -23.60 -3.90 -7.06
N ASP A 216 -22.67 -4.12 -8.00
CA ASP A 216 -22.08 -5.45 -8.23
C ASP A 216 -21.19 -5.88 -7.06
N ASP A 217 -20.42 -4.96 -6.48
CA ASP A 217 -19.59 -5.24 -5.31
C ASP A 217 -20.46 -5.57 -4.09
N LEU A 218 -21.53 -4.81 -3.86
CA LEU A 218 -22.52 -5.11 -2.81
C LEU A 218 -23.22 -6.45 -3.03
N SER A 219 -23.58 -6.77 -4.27
CA SER A 219 -24.18 -8.07 -4.64
C SER A 219 -23.20 -9.23 -4.43
N ARG A 220 -21.91 -9.05 -4.74
CA ARG A 220 -20.85 -10.03 -4.46
C ARG A 220 -20.74 -10.30 -2.95
N ILE A 221 -20.72 -9.26 -2.13
CA ILE A 221 -20.65 -9.37 -0.66
C ILE A 221 -21.90 -10.05 -0.12
N SER A 222 -23.09 -9.65 -0.57
CA SER A 222 -24.37 -10.25 -0.17
C SER A 222 -24.40 -11.76 -0.43
N ARG A 223 -23.97 -12.20 -1.63
CA ARG A 223 -23.87 -13.62 -2.00
C ARG A 223 -22.85 -14.38 -1.13
N LEU A 224 -21.73 -13.77 -0.80
CA LEU A 224 -20.73 -14.39 0.09
C LEU A 224 -21.22 -14.49 1.53
N ALA A 225 -22.09 -13.60 1.96
CA ALA A 225 -22.75 -13.68 3.26
C ALA A 225 -23.74 -14.84 3.36
N GLY A 226 -24.20 -15.38 2.21
CA GLY A 226 -25.12 -16.49 2.15
C GLY A 226 -26.56 -16.12 2.48
N ASP A 227 -27.41 -17.14 2.61
CA ASP A 227 -28.83 -17.00 2.89
C ASP A 227 -29.18 -17.52 4.27
N ILE A 228 -30.26 -17.01 4.83
CA ILE A 228 -30.90 -17.51 6.05
C ILE A 228 -32.33 -17.94 5.73
N ASP A 229 -32.81 -18.92 6.46
CA ASP A 229 -34.22 -19.31 6.39
C ASP A 229 -35.01 -18.41 7.36
N ASP A 230 -35.92 -17.62 6.81
CA ASP A 230 -36.84 -16.77 7.56
C ASP A 230 -38.24 -17.40 7.55
N ALA A 231 -38.90 -17.38 8.70
CA ALA A 231 -40.24 -17.94 8.85
C ALA A 231 -41.30 -16.88 8.47
N VAL A 232 -41.85 -17.02 7.27
CA VAL A 232 -42.96 -16.14 6.84
C VAL A 232 -44.30 -16.64 7.44
N HIS A 233 -44.83 -15.88 8.34
CA HIS A 233 -46.13 -16.10 8.93
C HIS A 233 -47.23 -15.48 8.03
N THR A 234 -47.95 -16.31 7.29
CA THR A 234 -49.10 -15.84 6.51
C THR A 234 -50.41 -16.11 7.31
N ARG A 235 -51.18 -15.06 7.56
CA ARG A 235 -52.53 -15.19 8.09
C ARG A 235 -53.52 -15.01 6.96
N SER A 236 -54.34 -16.01 6.71
CA SER A 236 -55.49 -15.90 5.84
C SER A 236 -56.78 -15.86 6.66
N TYR A 237 -57.71 -15.02 6.26
CA TYR A 237 -59.01 -14.91 6.89
C TYR A 237 -60.06 -15.53 5.90
N GLY A 238 -60.60 -16.67 6.29
CA GLY A 238 -61.63 -17.36 5.53
C GLY A 238 -62.94 -17.48 6.31
N PRO A 239 -64.01 -17.98 5.67
CA PRO A 239 -65.31 -18.18 6.32
C PRO A 239 -65.26 -19.10 7.56
N SER A 240 -64.22 -19.89 7.69
CA SER A 240 -64.01 -20.83 8.83
C SER A 240 -63.12 -20.26 9.94
N GLY A 241 -62.79 -18.95 9.90
CA GLY A 241 -61.89 -18.28 10.86
C GLY A 241 -60.47 -18.05 10.34
N PRO A 242 -59.61 -17.45 11.18
CA PRO A 242 -58.24 -17.18 10.80
C PRO A 242 -57.40 -18.49 10.74
N ALA A 243 -56.78 -18.76 9.60
CA ALA A 243 -55.83 -19.83 9.43
C ALA A 243 -54.42 -19.23 9.26
N GLY A 244 -53.46 -19.71 10.06
CA GLY A 244 -52.06 -19.32 9.93
C GLY A 244 -51.26 -20.42 9.29
N SER A 245 -50.44 -20.08 8.30
CA SER A 245 -49.41 -20.98 7.78
C SER A 245 -48.01 -20.36 7.98
N VAL A 246 -47.06 -21.20 8.33
CA VAL A 246 -45.65 -20.82 8.43
C VAL A 246 -44.92 -21.52 7.29
N SER A 247 -44.32 -20.73 6.39
CA SER A 247 -43.50 -21.28 5.31
C SER A 247 -42.08 -20.74 5.44
N PRO A 248 -41.05 -21.59 5.37
CA PRO A 248 -39.69 -21.12 5.30
C PRO A 248 -39.45 -20.36 3.99
N ARG A 249 -38.91 -19.16 4.08
CA ARG A 249 -38.46 -18.35 2.95
C ARG A 249 -36.98 -18.12 3.07
N ARG A 250 -36.26 -18.44 2.03
CA ARG A 250 -34.83 -18.19 1.93
C ARG A 250 -34.59 -16.74 1.56
N LEU A 251 -33.87 -16.00 2.40
CA LEU A 251 -33.52 -14.60 2.20
C LEU A 251 -32.03 -14.39 2.37
N PRO A 252 -31.40 -13.46 1.63
CA PRO A 252 -30.00 -13.08 1.88
C PRO A 252 -29.79 -12.69 3.34
N ALA A 253 -28.77 -13.27 4.00
CA ALA A 253 -28.40 -12.95 5.36
C ALA A 253 -28.07 -11.45 5.51
N MET A 254 -27.44 -10.88 4.46
CA MET A 254 -27.10 -9.47 4.35
C MET A 254 -27.57 -8.93 3.00
N PRO A 255 -28.81 -8.44 2.89
CA PRO A 255 -29.31 -7.82 1.67
C PRO A 255 -28.50 -6.58 1.26
N VAL A 256 -28.44 -6.29 -0.05
CA VAL A 256 -27.65 -5.18 -0.63
C VAL A 256 -27.98 -3.83 0.03
N GLU A 257 -29.25 -3.56 0.27
CA GLU A 257 -29.73 -2.34 0.93
C GLU A 257 -29.20 -2.22 2.37
N ARG A 258 -29.13 -3.32 3.09
CA ARG A 258 -28.61 -3.37 4.46
C ARG A 258 -27.09 -3.18 4.50
N LEU A 259 -26.36 -3.75 3.56
CA LEU A 259 -24.92 -3.53 3.40
C LEU A 259 -24.61 -2.06 3.10
N ARG A 260 -25.38 -1.44 2.18
CA ARG A 260 -25.21 -0.05 1.81
C ARG A 260 -25.48 0.92 2.96
N THR A 261 -26.44 0.58 3.83
CA THR A 261 -26.90 1.43 4.92
C THR A 261 -26.37 1.01 6.29
N LEU A 262 -25.26 0.26 6.34
CA LEU A 262 -24.62 -0.07 7.62
C LEU A 262 -24.35 1.21 8.41
N PRO A 263 -24.73 1.27 9.71
CA PRO A 263 -24.46 2.42 10.55
C PRO A 263 -22.96 2.69 10.70
N VAL A 264 -22.60 3.94 11.01
CA VAL A 264 -21.22 4.30 11.37
C VAL A 264 -20.74 3.45 12.55
N GLY A 265 -19.52 2.95 12.49
CA GLY A 265 -18.98 2.05 13.51
C GLY A 265 -19.40 0.59 13.38
N HIS A 266 -20.15 0.23 12.34
CA HIS A 266 -20.51 -1.16 12.07
C HIS A 266 -19.76 -1.69 10.85
N ALA A 267 -19.48 -3.00 10.86
CA ALA A 267 -18.83 -3.69 9.76
C ALA A 267 -19.38 -5.10 9.57
N ILE A 268 -19.28 -5.61 8.34
CA ILE A 268 -19.42 -7.04 8.06
C ILE A 268 -18.02 -7.63 7.90
N VAL A 269 -17.71 -8.62 8.71
CA VAL A 269 -16.44 -9.35 8.67
C VAL A 269 -16.67 -10.69 7.99
N LEU A 270 -15.95 -10.91 6.89
CA LEU A 270 -15.89 -12.17 6.17
C LEU A 270 -14.52 -12.80 6.40
N ALA A 271 -14.43 -13.88 7.16
CA ALA A 271 -13.20 -14.61 7.38
C ALA A 271 -13.32 -16.03 6.78
N ARG A 272 -12.20 -16.61 6.33
CA ARG A 272 -12.12 -17.82 5.45
C ARG A 272 -13.15 -18.92 5.71
N ARG A 273 -13.36 -19.32 6.96
CA ARG A 273 -14.15 -20.53 7.33
C ARG A 273 -15.24 -20.23 8.35
N THR A 274 -15.42 -18.97 8.68
CA THR A 274 -16.45 -18.57 9.64
C THR A 274 -17.66 -17.99 8.94
N PRO A 275 -18.86 -18.17 9.46
CA PRO A 275 -20.02 -17.41 9.00
C PRO A 275 -19.74 -15.90 9.06
N PRO A 276 -20.41 -15.11 8.22
CA PRO A 276 -20.29 -13.66 8.27
C PRO A 276 -20.63 -13.12 9.65
N VAL A 277 -19.84 -12.17 10.14
CA VAL A 277 -20.04 -11.55 11.45
C VAL A 277 -20.41 -10.08 11.25
N HIS A 278 -21.54 -9.67 11.81
CA HIS A 278 -21.88 -8.25 11.96
C HIS A 278 -21.19 -7.74 13.23
N ALA A 279 -20.15 -6.94 13.06
CA ALA A 279 -19.33 -6.42 14.14
C ALA A 279 -19.66 -4.95 14.44
N VAL A 280 -19.52 -4.57 15.69
CA VAL A 280 -19.47 -3.17 16.15
C VAL A 280 -18.01 -2.85 16.42
N LEU A 281 -17.49 -1.82 15.75
CA LEU A 281 -16.09 -1.41 15.83
C LEU A 281 -15.92 -0.48 17.03
N THR A 282 -14.99 -0.80 17.91
CA THR A 282 -14.62 0.07 19.02
C THR A 282 -13.59 1.10 18.52
N PRO A 283 -13.90 2.41 18.55
CA PRO A 283 -12.93 3.42 18.17
C PRO A 283 -11.76 3.45 19.15
N TRP A 284 -10.58 3.87 18.70
CA TRP A 284 -9.34 3.82 19.51
C TRP A 284 -9.47 4.59 20.83
N TRP A 285 -10.23 5.71 20.87
CA TRP A 285 -10.45 6.53 22.06
C TRP A 285 -11.37 5.88 23.11
N ALA A 286 -12.05 4.81 22.77
CA ALA A 286 -12.86 3.98 23.68
C ALA A 286 -12.26 2.59 23.88
N GLY A 287 -11.12 2.31 23.27
CA GLY A 287 -10.42 1.03 23.36
C GLY A 287 -9.50 0.91 24.59
N PRO A 288 -8.96 -0.28 24.86
CA PRO A 288 -8.14 -0.56 26.04
C PRO A 288 -6.81 0.21 26.08
N HIS A 289 -6.41 0.81 24.97
CA HIS A 289 -5.15 1.58 24.84
C HIS A 289 -5.36 3.09 24.69
N ALA A 290 -6.61 3.57 24.93
CA ALA A 290 -7.00 4.97 24.71
C ALA A 290 -6.10 5.96 25.45
N ASP A 291 -5.85 5.72 26.74
CA ASP A 291 -5.04 6.62 27.55
C ASP A 291 -3.59 6.68 27.10
N ARG A 292 -2.98 5.51 26.81
CA ARG A 292 -1.62 5.45 26.27
C ARG A 292 -1.47 6.18 24.94
N ILE A 293 -2.49 6.10 24.07
CA ILE A 293 -2.50 6.80 22.79
C ILE A 293 -2.62 8.31 23.01
N ARG A 294 -3.52 8.77 23.90
CA ARG A 294 -3.65 10.19 24.27
C ARG A 294 -2.32 10.76 24.81
N ASP A 295 -1.71 10.08 25.79
CA ASP A 295 -0.42 10.50 26.36
C ASP A 295 0.67 10.63 25.28
N THR A 296 0.63 9.78 24.26
CA THR A 296 1.58 9.84 23.14
C THR A 296 1.28 11.03 22.23
N LEU A 297 0.02 11.26 21.90
CA LEU A 297 -0.40 12.42 21.10
C LEU A 297 -0.07 13.72 21.79
N ASP A 298 -0.35 13.85 23.10
CA ASP A 298 -0.09 15.04 23.89
C ASP A 298 1.41 15.36 23.93
N ARG A 299 2.27 14.36 24.08
CA ARG A 299 3.73 14.52 24.03
C ARG A 299 4.22 15.01 22.68
N HIS A 300 3.63 14.55 21.57
CA HIS A 300 4.00 14.99 20.23
C HIS A 300 3.47 16.39 19.91
N THR A 301 2.30 16.74 20.43
CA THR A 301 1.70 18.07 20.24
C THR A 301 2.35 19.12 21.14
N ALA A 302 2.85 18.72 22.31
CA ALA A 302 3.55 19.60 23.26
C ALA A 302 5.04 19.80 22.94
N ALA A 303 5.63 18.97 22.04
CA ALA A 303 6.99 19.20 21.59
C ALA A 303 7.02 20.45 20.70
N PRO A 304 7.71 21.54 21.05
CA PRO A 304 7.82 22.70 20.20
C PRO A 304 8.51 22.29 18.90
N GLU A 305 8.13 22.93 17.79
CA GLU A 305 8.85 22.93 16.53
C GLU A 305 10.25 23.57 16.73
N SER A 306 11.10 22.93 17.52
CA SER A 306 12.47 23.36 17.75
C SER A 306 13.36 22.80 16.63
N GLY A 307 13.36 23.48 15.48
CA GLY A 307 14.23 23.11 14.37
C GLY A 307 14.15 23.96 13.12
N ALA A 308 13.39 25.06 13.14
CA ALA A 308 13.28 25.91 11.97
C ALA A 308 13.55 27.40 12.24
N GLU A 309 14.46 27.70 13.17
CA GLU A 309 14.94 29.08 13.34
C GLU A 309 16.40 29.04 13.73
N THR A 310 17.31 29.07 12.78
CA THR A 310 18.59 29.79 12.79
C THR A 310 19.32 29.57 11.43
N ALA A 311 18.98 30.36 10.43
CA ALA A 311 19.92 30.83 9.42
C ALA A 311 19.31 32.09 8.79
N ALA A 312 19.65 33.24 9.43
CA ALA A 312 19.58 34.53 8.77
C ALA A 312 20.82 34.73 7.90
#